data_aa29b9a40a5cd7641906d2cb2fb08691
#
_entry.id   aa29b9a40a5cd7641906d2cb2fb08691
#
_cell.length_a   1.000
_cell.length_b   1.000
_cell.length_c   1.000
_cell.angle_alpha   90.00
_cell.angle_beta   90.00
_cell.angle_gamma   90.00
#
_symmetry.space_group_name_H-M   'P 1'
#
loop_
_entity.id
_entity.type
_entity.pdbx_description
1 polymer ?
#
loop_
_entity_poly.entity_id
_entity_poly.type
_entity_poly.pdbx_seq_one_letter_code
_entity_poly.pdbx_strand_id
1 'polypeptide(L)'
;MNELKSLEHATLKVPYEVFNKKYRNAQRVLDVEARQVASAAGDLDATVKRGSTAGEIETLLDGMVEKLTTMKRKASESTCEELQAALVCKKRLEHLKEQADAMAEPNAPHNKSSMNQWRRVRLDRMLVDYFLRNGYYESAHQLADARSLRDLTNVDIYASAAEVEAELKLRRTARCLQWCAENRSKLRKLNSNMEFNIRIQEFIELVREERRLEAVRYAKKHFSTYEEGQLHDIQHCMGMLAFPGDTDVEPYRALLGTCRWGSLVAQFRWEHARLLHPAPRPALPVA
;
A
#
# COMPACT_ATOMS: atom_id res chain seq x y z
N MET A 1 -14.57 10.06 24.50
CA MET A 1 -13.46 9.07 24.56
C MET A 1 -13.33 8.19 23.33
N ASN A 2 -14.42 7.82 22.63
CA ASN A 2 -14.37 6.99 21.41
C ASN A 2 -13.83 7.73 20.16
N GLU A 3 -14.07 9.00 20.02
CA GLU A 3 -13.58 9.80 18.87
C GLU A 3 -12.05 10.02 18.89
N LEU A 4 -11.46 10.16 20.07
CA LEU A 4 -10.00 10.18 20.22
C LEU A 4 -9.34 8.90 19.74
N LYS A 5 -9.93 7.73 20.03
CA LYS A 5 -9.39 6.44 19.64
C LYS A 5 -9.37 6.22 18.13
N SER A 6 -10.29 6.80 17.36
CA SER A 6 -10.38 6.54 15.92
C SER A 6 -9.22 7.15 15.13
N LEU A 7 -8.86 8.40 15.39
CA LEU A 7 -7.74 9.06 14.72
C LEU A 7 -6.39 8.64 15.30
N GLU A 8 -6.26 8.66 16.63
CA GLU A 8 -4.97 8.43 17.29
C GLU A 8 -4.50 6.98 17.20
N HIS A 9 -5.41 6.01 17.21
CA HIS A 9 -5.04 4.62 16.97
C HIS A 9 -4.40 4.43 15.60
N ALA A 10 -4.98 5.00 14.55
CA ALA A 10 -4.45 4.92 13.20
C ALA A 10 -3.12 5.69 13.07
N THR A 11 -2.99 6.82 13.78
CA THR A 11 -1.78 7.63 13.83
C THR A 11 -0.57 6.85 14.34
N LEU A 12 -0.75 5.93 15.28
CA LEU A 12 0.34 5.07 15.79
C LEU A 12 0.46 3.75 15.03
N LYS A 13 -0.66 3.11 14.73
CA LYS A 13 -0.66 1.78 14.13
C LYS A 13 -0.04 1.75 12.75
N VAL A 14 -0.42 2.70 11.89
CA VAL A 14 0.04 2.73 10.50
C VAL A 14 1.56 2.88 10.40
N PRO A 15 2.21 3.89 11.04
CA PRO A 15 3.67 4.00 10.98
C PRO A 15 4.38 2.81 11.64
N TYR A 16 3.82 2.23 12.71
CA TYR A 16 4.37 1.02 13.31
C TYR A 16 4.35 -0.18 12.35
N GLU A 17 3.26 -0.38 11.60
CA GLU A 17 3.21 -1.44 10.58
C GLU A 17 4.24 -1.20 9.46
N VAL A 18 4.43 0.06 9.03
CA VAL A 18 5.44 0.45 8.04
C VAL A 18 6.84 0.17 8.60
N PHE A 19 7.14 0.63 9.80
CA PHE A 19 8.41 0.36 10.47
C PHE A 19 8.68 -1.14 10.59
N ASN A 20 7.73 -1.93 11.06
CA ASN A 20 7.87 -3.37 11.22
C ASN A 20 8.11 -4.09 9.88
N LYS A 21 7.46 -3.62 8.80
CA LYS A 21 7.70 -4.12 7.44
C LYS A 21 9.14 -3.81 6.98
N LYS A 22 9.62 -2.57 7.18
CA LYS A 22 10.98 -2.15 6.83
C LYS A 22 12.03 -2.91 7.65
N TYR A 23 11.83 -3.03 8.96
CA TYR A 23 12.69 -3.81 9.86
C TYR A 23 12.83 -5.27 9.40
N ARG A 24 11.72 -5.97 9.15
CA ARG A 24 11.75 -7.35 8.67
C ARG A 24 12.40 -7.47 7.29
N ASN A 25 12.23 -6.47 6.43
CA ASN A 25 12.89 -6.45 5.13
C ASN A 25 14.41 -6.26 5.29
N ALA A 26 14.84 -5.34 6.14
CA ALA A 26 16.26 -5.11 6.43
C ALA A 26 16.92 -6.38 6.98
N GLN A 27 16.29 -7.06 7.95
CA GLN A 27 16.79 -8.34 8.45
C GLN A 27 16.92 -9.39 7.35
N ARG A 28 15.89 -9.54 6.50
CA ARG A 28 15.94 -10.51 5.39
C ARG A 28 17.05 -10.20 4.39
N VAL A 29 17.24 -8.92 4.05
CA VAL A 29 18.33 -8.48 3.17
C VAL A 29 19.68 -8.85 3.79
N LEU A 30 19.90 -8.51 5.06
CA LEU A 30 21.13 -8.84 5.78
C LEU A 30 21.39 -10.35 5.82
N ASP A 31 20.37 -11.17 6.12
CA ASP A 31 20.49 -12.62 6.17
C ASP A 31 20.83 -13.24 4.80
N VAL A 32 20.28 -12.69 3.71
CA VAL A 32 20.57 -13.18 2.36
C VAL A 32 22.00 -12.83 1.96
N GLU A 33 22.41 -11.58 2.15
CA GLU A 33 23.74 -11.12 1.77
C GLU A 33 24.83 -11.79 2.65
N ALA A 34 24.57 -11.97 3.95
CA ALA A 34 25.48 -12.68 4.85
C ALA A 34 25.70 -14.12 4.41
N ARG A 35 24.64 -14.82 3.98
CA ARG A 35 24.77 -16.18 3.45
C ARG A 35 25.58 -16.23 2.16
N GLN A 36 25.45 -15.23 1.28
CA GLN A 36 26.24 -15.15 0.05
C GLN A 36 27.74 -14.93 0.35
N VAL A 37 28.05 -14.09 1.32
CA VAL A 37 29.43 -13.86 1.79
C VAL A 37 29.99 -15.12 2.45
N ALA A 38 29.22 -15.78 3.32
CA ALA A 38 29.63 -17.02 3.96
C ALA A 38 29.90 -18.16 2.95
N SER A 39 29.06 -18.28 1.90
CA SER A 39 29.28 -19.23 0.81
C SER A 39 30.60 -18.94 0.09
N ALA A 40 30.85 -17.66 -0.26
CA ALA A 40 32.10 -17.29 -0.93
C ALA A 40 33.35 -17.54 -0.08
N ALA A 41 33.25 -17.31 1.25
CA ALA A 41 34.33 -17.65 2.18
C ALA A 41 34.58 -19.15 2.25
N GLY A 42 33.53 -19.98 2.22
CA GLY A 42 33.63 -21.43 2.16
C GLY A 42 34.29 -21.92 0.87
N ASP A 43 33.93 -21.33 -0.26
CA ASP A 43 34.51 -21.65 -1.57
C ASP A 43 36.01 -21.31 -1.59
N LEU A 44 36.39 -20.14 -1.03
CA LEU A 44 37.79 -19.72 -0.90
C LEU A 44 38.58 -20.70 -0.02
N ASP A 45 38.07 -21.08 1.17
CA ASP A 45 38.73 -22.02 2.09
C ASP A 45 38.90 -23.40 1.41
N ALA A 46 37.91 -23.89 0.68
CA ALA A 46 38.01 -25.14 -0.06
C ALA A 46 39.05 -25.09 -1.17
N THR A 47 39.16 -23.95 -1.87
CA THR A 47 40.15 -23.74 -2.95
C THR A 47 41.57 -23.67 -2.42
N VAL A 48 41.78 -22.94 -1.32
CA VAL A 48 43.08 -22.88 -0.62
C VAL A 48 43.53 -24.26 -0.16
N LYS A 49 42.63 -25.06 0.43
CA LYS A 49 42.95 -26.45 0.89
C LYS A 49 43.29 -27.41 -0.27
N ARG A 50 42.80 -27.14 -1.48
CA ARG A 50 43.13 -27.94 -2.67
C ARG A 50 44.47 -27.58 -3.30
N GLY A 51 45.16 -26.53 -2.83
CA GLY A 51 46.45 -26.12 -3.35
C GLY A 51 46.36 -25.44 -4.73
N SER A 52 45.30 -24.66 -4.96
CA SER A 52 45.04 -23.96 -6.23
C SER A 52 46.06 -22.85 -6.53
N THR A 53 46.08 -22.37 -7.77
CA THR A 53 47.05 -21.34 -8.23
C THR A 53 46.75 -19.98 -7.60
N ALA A 54 47.77 -19.13 -7.48
CA ALA A 54 47.64 -17.79 -6.90
C ALA A 54 46.61 -16.94 -7.63
N GLY A 55 46.51 -17.07 -8.96
CA GLY A 55 45.50 -16.35 -9.76
C GLY A 55 44.05 -16.76 -9.48
N GLU A 56 43.78 -18.02 -9.20
CA GLU A 56 42.44 -18.51 -8.81
C GLU A 56 42.06 -17.99 -7.43
N ILE A 57 42.99 -17.91 -6.50
CA ILE A 57 42.76 -17.34 -5.17
C ILE A 57 42.50 -15.83 -5.25
N GLU A 58 43.21 -15.09 -6.10
CA GLU A 58 43.03 -13.67 -6.33
C GLU A 58 41.63 -13.37 -6.89
N THR A 59 41.18 -14.12 -7.91
CA THR A 59 39.82 -13.93 -8.48
C THR A 59 38.72 -14.20 -7.48
N LEU A 60 38.87 -15.19 -6.58
CA LEU A 60 37.90 -15.48 -5.52
C LEU A 60 37.91 -14.39 -4.44
N LEU A 61 39.06 -13.83 -4.09
CA LEU A 61 39.17 -12.71 -3.16
C LEU A 61 38.53 -11.46 -3.71
N ASP A 62 38.71 -11.13 -5.00
CA ASP A 62 38.06 -10.00 -5.67
C ASP A 62 36.55 -10.17 -5.67
N GLY A 63 36.07 -11.38 -5.99
CA GLY A 63 34.64 -11.71 -5.92
C GLY A 63 34.06 -11.60 -4.51
N MET A 64 34.86 -11.93 -3.48
CA MET A 64 34.44 -11.77 -2.08
C MET A 64 34.39 -10.28 -1.67
N VAL A 65 35.35 -9.46 -2.11
CA VAL A 65 35.35 -8.02 -1.89
C VAL A 65 34.15 -7.36 -2.54
N GLU A 66 33.77 -7.76 -3.76
CA GLU A 66 32.58 -7.27 -4.43
C GLU A 66 31.30 -7.61 -3.66
N LYS A 67 31.17 -8.88 -3.18
CA LYS A 67 30.02 -9.31 -2.36
C LYS A 67 29.95 -8.53 -1.04
N LEU A 68 31.06 -8.32 -0.36
CA LEU A 68 31.12 -7.53 0.87
C LEU A 68 30.72 -6.06 0.64
N THR A 69 31.19 -5.47 -0.45
CA THR A 69 30.85 -4.10 -0.85
C THR A 69 29.35 -3.98 -1.15
N THR A 70 28.80 -4.97 -1.85
CA THR A 70 27.36 -5.04 -2.14
C THR A 70 26.53 -5.21 -0.87
N MET A 71 26.95 -6.10 0.04
CA MET A 71 26.32 -6.30 1.34
C MET A 71 26.32 -4.98 2.16
N LYS A 72 27.47 -4.30 2.24
CA LYS A 72 27.58 -3.02 2.95
C LYS A 72 26.61 -1.98 2.41
N ARG A 73 26.52 -1.81 1.07
CA ARG A 73 25.62 -0.87 0.44
C ARG A 73 24.15 -1.20 0.74
N LYS A 74 23.72 -2.45 0.51
CA LYS A 74 22.33 -2.90 0.76
C LYS A 74 21.95 -2.80 2.24
N ALA A 75 22.89 -3.14 3.14
CA ALA A 75 22.70 -3.00 4.58
C ALA A 75 22.48 -1.54 4.98
N SER A 76 23.33 -0.63 4.48
CA SER A 76 23.22 0.80 4.75
C SER A 76 21.90 1.39 4.24
N GLU A 77 21.50 1.05 3.01
CA GLU A 77 20.23 1.47 2.42
C GLU A 77 19.04 0.98 3.25
N SER A 78 18.97 -0.32 3.57
CA SER A 78 17.90 -0.93 4.35
C SER A 78 17.80 -0.36 5.77
N THR A 79 18.95 -0.15 6.44
CA THR A 79 18.99 0.42 7.79
C THR A 79 18.55 1.89 7.77
N CYS A 80 18.90 2.66 6.74
CA CYS A 80 18.47 4.04 6.58
C CYS A 80 16.95 4.12 6.44
N GLU A 81 16.34 3.27 5.61
CA GLU A 81 14.88 3.21 5.46
C GLU A 81 14.16 2.81 6.75
N GLU A 82 14.73 1.87 7.50
CA GLU A 82 14.22 1.45 8.82
C GLU A 82 14.25 2.61 9.81
N LEU A 83 15.39 3.31 9.90
CA LEU A 83 15.59 4.44 10.79
C LEU A 83 14.61 5.58 10.50
N GLN A 84 14.40 5.91 9.24
CA GLN A 84 13.41 6.91 8.85
C GLN A 84 11.99 6.53 9.32
N ALA A 85 11.59 5.27 9.15
CA ALA A 85 10.30 4.80 9.62
C ALA A 85 10.18 4.84 11.16
N ALA A 86 11.27 4.52 11.88
CA ALA A 86 11.33 4.63 13.34
C ALA A 86 11.21 6.09 13.83
N LEU A 87 11.85 7.03 13.13
CA LEU A 87 11.76 8.47 13.45
C LEU A 87 10.33 9.00 13.30
N VAL A 88 9.58 8.56 12.28
CA VAL A 88 8.16 8.91 12.14
C VAL A 88 7.35 8.38 13.34
N CYS A 89 7.57 7.12 13.76
CA CYS A 89 6.92 6.58 14.95
C CYS A 89 7.25 7.39 16.20
N LYS A 90 8.53 7.75 16.38
CA LYS A 90 8.99 8.58 17.51
C LYS A 90 8.27 9.93 17.54
N LYS A 91 8.26 10.68 16.43
CA LYS A 91 7.60 11.99 16.34
C LYS A 91 6.10 11.92 16.67
N ARG A 92 5.41 10.87 16.23
CA ARG A 92 3.99 10.68 16.55
C ARG A 92 3.75 10.36 18.01
N LEU A 93 4.63 9.56 18.64
CA LEU A 93 4.57 9.31 20.08
C LEU A 93 4.86 10.57 20.90
N GLU A 94 5.84 11.36 20.49
CA GLU A 94 6.15 12.65 21.13
C GLU A 94 4.96 13.61 21.07
N HIS A 95 4.32 13.72 19.90
CA HIS A 95 3.11 14.54 19.75
C HIS A 95 1.96 14.10 20.67
N LEU A 96 1.77 12.78 20.87
CA LEU A 96 0.76 12.28 21.81
C LEU A 96 1.17 12.46 23.27
N LYS A 97 2.47 12.39 23.58
CA LYS A 97 2.99 12.66 24.90
C LYS A 97 2.76 14.12 25.31
N GLU A 98 3.00 15.08 24.41
CA GLU A 98 2.72 16.51 24.64
C GLU A 98 1.25 16.74 25.07
N GLN A 99 0.31 16.02 24.46
CA GLN A 99 -1.09 16.05 24.89
C GLN A 99 -1.29 15.52 26.30
N ALA A 100 -0.69 14.36 26.59
CA ALA A 100 -0.84 13.71 27.90
C ALA A 100 -0.26 14.60 29.01
N ASP A 101 0.92 15.17 28.79
CA ASP A 101 1.58 16.07 29.73
C ASP A 101 0.76 17.35 29.97
N ALA A 102 0.20 17.96 28.90
CA ALA A 102 -0.67 19.12 29.01
C ALA A 102 -2.00 18.83 29.73
N MET A 103 -2.50 17.58 29.66
CA MET A 103 -3.69 17.15 30.38
C MET A 103 -3.44 16.83 31.86
N ALA A 104 -2.22 16.45 32.24
CA ALA A 104 -1.86 16.12 33.61
C ALA A 104 -1.92 17.34 34.54
N GLU A 105 -1.59 18.54 34.03
CA GLU A 105 -1.58 19.80 34.78
C GLU A 105 -2.42 20.89 34.08
N PRO A 106 -3.74 20.79 34.04
CA PRO A 106 -4.59 21.67 33.22
C PRO A 106 -4.61 23.15 33.66
N ASN A 107 -4.21 23.46 34.88
CA ASN A 107 -4.25 24.81 35.44
C ASN A 107 -2.96 25.61 35.23
N ALA A 108 -1.89 25.01 34.72
CA ALA A 108 -0.67 25.73 34.40
C ALA A 108 -0.91 26.68 33.20
N PRO A 109 -0.51 27.96 33.29
CA PRO A 109 -0.79 28.95 32.23
C PRO A 109 -0.19 28.60 30.89
N HIS A 110 0.95 27.90 30.88
CA HIS A 110 1.62 27.40 29.70
C HIS A 110 0.82 26.27 29.03
N ASN A 111 0.16 25.41 29.81
CA ASN A 111 -0.56 24.24 29.29
C ASN A 111 -1.83 24.61 28.51
N LYS A 112 -2.48 25.75 28.80
CA LYS A 112 -3.62 26.23 28.02
C LYS A 112 -3.23 26.60 26.58
N SER A 113 -2.10 27.28 26.40
CA SER A 113 -1.59 27.63 25.06
C SER A 113 -1.17 26.39 24.28
N SER A 114 -0.43 25.50 24.92
CA SER A 114 0.02 24.22 24.34
C SER A 114 -1.18 23.35 23.92
N MET A 115 -2.21 23.24 24.77
CA MET A 115 -3.43 22.51 24.46
C MET A 115 -4.19 23.10 23.26
N ASN A 116 -4.28 24.43 23.16
CA ASN A 116 -4.92 25.09 22.03
C ASN A 116 -4.13 24.84 20.72
N GLN A 117 -2.81 24.91 20.78
CA GLN A 117 -1.95 24.58 19.64
C GLN A 117 -2.12 23.11 19.23
N TRP A 118 -2.12 22.19 20.18
CA TRP A 118 -2.36 20.78 19.92
C TRP A 118 -3.72 20.51 19.26
N ARG A 119 -4.80 21.18 19.73
CA ARG A 119 -6.14 21.09 19.13
C ARG A 119 -6.17 21.57 17.68
N ARG A 120 -5.45 22.64 17.35
CA ARG A 120 -5.32 23.14 15.97
C ARG A 120 -4.61 22.10 15.09
N VAL A 121 -3.46 21.60 15.53
CA VAL A 121 -2.71 20.54 14.82
C VAL A 121 -3.58 19.30 14.62
N ARG A 122 -4.35 18.91 15.62
CA ARG A 122 -5.27 17.77 15.51
C ARG A 122 -6.36 18.02 14.47
N LEU A 123 -6.95 19.22 14.43
CA LEU A 123 -7.95 19.57 13.41
C LEU A 123 -7.34 19.52 12.01
N ASP A 124 -6.16 20.10 11.81
CA ASP A 124 -5.46 20.07 10.54
C ASP A 124 -5.16 18.62 10.10
N ARG A 125 -4.74 17.74 11.02
CA ARG A 125 -4.56 16.30 10.77
C ARG A 125 -5.87 15.60 10.36
N MET A 126 -6.99 15.94 11.00
CA MET A 126 -8.31 15.40 10.62
C MET A 126 -8.72 15.83 9.22
N LEU A 127 -8.45 17.10 8.85
CA LEU A 127 -8.70 17.60 7.49
C LEU A 127 -7.83 16.91 6.45
N VAL A 128 -6.54 16.70 6.74
CA VAL A 128 -5.66 15.93 5.85
C VAL A 128 -6.18 14.49 5.68
N ASP A 129 -6.56 13.81 6.75
CA ASP A 129 -7.13 12.45 6.67
C ASP A 129 -8.42 12.42 5.84
N TYR A 130 -9.28 13.42 6.00
CA TYR A 130 -10.50 13.58 5.20
C TYR A 130 -10.18 13.76 3.71
N PHE A 131 -9.25 14.65 3.37
CA PHE A 131 -8.84 14.87 1.97
C PHE A 131 -8.25 13.59 1.35
N LEU A 132 -7.38 12.89 2.06
CA LEU A 132 -6.78 11.63 1.59
C LEU A 132 -7.84 10.56 1.30
N ARG A 133 -8.82 10.40 2.18
CA ARG A 133 -9.89 9.41 2.02
C ARG A 133 -10.83 9.71 0.86
N ASN A 134 -11.04 11.00 0.57
CA ASN A 134 -11.91 11.44 -0.53
C ASN A 134 -11.16 11.59 -1.87
N GLY A 135 -9.84 11.32 -1.90
CA GLY A 135 -9.04 11.40 -3.12
C GLY A 135 -8.61 12.82 -3.50
N TYR A 136 -8.69 13.79 -2.57
CA TYR A 136 -8.17 15.15 -2.74
C TYR A 136 -6.69 15.21 -2.35
N TYR A 137 -5.87 14.38 -3.03
CA TYR A 137 -4.47 14.17 -2.65
C TYR A 137 -3.65 15.45 -2.69
N GLU A 138 -3.84 16.28 -3.71
CA GLU A 138 -3.12 17.56 -3.87
C GLU A 138 -3.39 18.51 -2.71
N SER A 139 -4.67 18.68 -2.34
CA SER A 139 -5.06 19.51 -1.20
C SER A 139 -4.50 18.96 0.12
N ALA A 140 -4.46 17.63 0.26
CA ALA A 140 -3.85 16.99 1.43
C ALA A 140 -2.35 17.27 1.52
N HIS A 141 -1.61 17.18 0.40
CA HIS A 141 -0.18 17.50 0.33
C HIS A 141 0.08 18.96 0.67
N GLN A 142 -0.64 19.89 0.04
CA GLN A 142 -0.49 21.32 0.27
C GLN A 142 -0.74 21.69 1.74
N LEU A 143 -1.80 21.15 2.35
CA LEU A 143 -2.10 21.41 3.75
C LEU A 143 -1.03 20.80 4.68
N ALA A 144 -0.59 19.58 4.42
CA ALA A 144 0.42 18.90 5.22
C ALA A 144 1.77 19.63 5.16
N ASP A 145 2.16 20.14 3.99
CA ASP A 145 3.41 20.88 3.81
C ASP A 145 3.32 22.28 4.44
N ALA A 146 2.22 23.01 4.22
CA ALA A 146 2.01 24.35 4.79
C ALA A 146 1.99 24.34 6.33
N ARG A 147 1.57 23.24 6.95
CA ARG A 147 1.49 23.08 8.41
C ARG A 147 2.59 22.19 8.99
N SER A 148 3.55 21.71 8.18
CA SER A 148 4.63 20.80 8.60
C SER A 148 4.10 19.52 9.28
N LEU A 149 3.01 18.95 8.75
CA LEU A 149 2.30 17.81 9.31
C LEU A 149 2.64 16.48 8.62
N ARG A 150 3.57 16.47 7.67
CA ARG A 150 3.89 15.29 6.86
C ARG A 150 4.18 14.07 7.72
N ASP A 151 5.02 14.19 8.74
CA ASP A 151 5.37 13.10 9.65
C ASP A 151 4.21 12.67 10.57
N LEU A 152 3.26 13.57 10.84
CA LEU A 152 2.09 13.31 11.69
C LEU A 152 0.87 12.78 10.91
N THR A 153 0.97 12.69 9.58
CA THR A 153 -0.11 12.25 8.70
C THR A 153 0.35 11.08 7.82
N ASN A 154 -0.58 10.46 7.08
CA ASN A 154 -0.28 9.32 6.24
C ASN A 154 -0.14 9.70 4.75
N VAL A 155 0.17 10.95 4.45
CA VAL A 155 0.23 11.50 3.07
C VAL A 155 1.10 10.64 2.16
N ASP A 156 2.30 10.26 2.60
CA ASP A 156 3.24 9.50 1.79
C ASP A 156 2.74 8.06 1.48
N ILE A 157 1.93 7.49 2.37
CA ILE A 157 1.34 6.16 2.15
C ILE A 157 0.24 6.22 1.08
N TYR A 158 -0.49 7.34 1.01
CA TYR A 158 -1.51 7.55 0.00
C TYR A 158 -0.96 7.92 -1.38
N ALA A 159 0.34 8.21 -1.52
CA ALA A 159 0.96 8.47 -2.82
C ALA A 159 0.79 7.26 -3.78
N SER A 160 1.03 6.05 -3.29
CA SER A 160 0.80 4.82 -4.08
C SER A 160 -0.68 4.60 -4.42
N ALA A 161 -1.59 5.00 -3.53
CA ALA A 161 -3.02 4.92 -3.80
C ALA A 161 -3.45 5.92 -4.89
N ALA A 162 -2.89 7.13 -4.88
CA ALA A 162 -3.13 8.13 -5.91
C ALA A 162 -2.71 7.63 -7.31
N GLU A 163 -1.57 6.92 -7.41
CA GLU A 163 -1.12 6.30 -8.66
C GLU A 163 -2.11 5.23 -9.16
N VAL A 164 -2.55 4.32 -8.27
CA VAL A 164 -3.54 3.29 -8.63
C VAL A 164 -4.85 3.92 -9.10
N GLU A 165 -5.30 4.95 -8.41
CA GLU A 165 -6.53 5.66 -8.77
C GLU A 165 -6.40 6.39 -10.12
N ALA A 166 -5.26 7.04 -10.37
CA ALA A 166 -4.99 7.70 -11.65
C ALA A 166 -5.01 6.69 -12.81
N GLU A 167 -4.37 5.52 -12.64
CA GLU A 167 -4.40 4.45 -13.64
C GLU A 167 -5.82 3.89 -13.87
N LEU A 168 -6.61 3.69 -12.81
CA LEU A 168 -8.02 3.27 -12.96
C LEU A 168 -8.87 4.31 -13.71
N LYS A 169 -8.65 5.61 -13.47
CA LYS A 169 -9.30 6.69 -14.23
C LYS A 169 -8.89 6.69 -15.71
N LEU A 170 -7.67 6.24 -16.01
CA LEU A 170 -7.18 6.02 -17.38
C LEU A 170 -7.59 4.64 -17.95
N ARG A 171 -8.48 3.91 -17.26
CA ARG A 171 -8.95 2.56 -17.62
C ARG A 171 -7.82 1.51 -17.67
N ARG A 172 -6.81 1.66 -16.84
CA ARG A 172 -5.69 0.73 -16.70
C ARG A 172 -5.77 -0.01 -15.38
N THR A 173 -5.71 -1.33 -15.43
CA THR A 173 -5.96 -2.21 -14.28
C THR A 173 -4.70 -2.76 -13.64
N ALA A 174 -3.56 -2.74 -14.37
CA ALA A 174 -2.33 -3.41 -13.96
C ALA A 174 -1.83 -3.00 -12.57
N ARG A 175 -1.82 -1.71 -12.25
CA ARG A 175 -1.39 -1.21 -10.93
C ARG A 175 -2.34 -1.63 -9.81
N CYS A 176 -3.65 -1.64 -10.09
CA CYS A 176 -4.64 -2.10 -9.11
C CYS A 176 -4.50 -3.60 -8.83
N LEU A 177 -4.31 -4.43 -9.85
CA LEU A 177 -4.05 -5.87 -9.68
C LEU A 177 -2.75 -6.15 -8.92
N GLN A 178 -1.69 -5.38 -9.20
CA GLN A 178 -0.45 -5.46 -8.44
C GLN A 178 -0.70 -5.15 -6.95
N TRP A 179 -1.44 -4.07 -6.67
CA TRP A 179 -1.81 -3.70 -5.29
C TRP A 179 -2.64 -4.80 -4.61
N CYS A 180 -3.59 -5.42 -5.32
CA CYS A 180 -4.36 -6.56 -4.81
C CYS A 180 -3.44 -7.75 -4.46
N ALA A 181 -2.47 -8.06 -5.32
CA ALA A 181 -1.50 -9.14 -5.07
C ALA A 181 -0.63 -8.87 -3.84
N GLU A 182 -0.12 -7.64 -3.68
CA GLU A 182 0.69 -7.22 -2.54
C GLU A 182 -0.09 -7.25 -1.21
N ASN A 183 -1.40 -7.02 -1.25
CA ASN A 183 -2.26 -6.96 -0.07
C ASN A 183 -3.19 -8.17 0.08
N ARG A 184 -2.97 -9.25 -0.67
CA ARG A 184 -3.86 -10.42 -0.80
C ARG A 184 -4.35 -10.99 0.53
N SER A 185 -3.45 -11.17 1.50
CA SER A 185 -3.81 -11.71 2.82
C SER A 185 -4.68 -10.78 3.66
N LYS A 186 -4.50 -9.46 3.51
CA LYS A 186 -5.33 -8.46 4.20
C LYS A 186 -6.70 -8.34 3.52
N LEU A 187 -6.75 -8.31 2.20
CA LEU A 187 -7.98 -8.26 1.41
C LEU A 187 -8.87 -9.47 1.65
N ARG A 188 -8.28 -10.68 1.75
CA ARG A 188 -9.01 -11.89 2.14
C ARG A 188 -9.68 -11.76 3.52
N LYS A 189 -8.99 -11.18 4.51
CA LYS A 189 -9.58 -10.94 5.84
C LYS A 189 -10.71 -9.91 5.83
N LEU A 190 -10.74 -9.04 4.84
CA LEU A 190 -11.80 -8.05 4.64
C LEU A 190 -12.95 -8.57 3.77
N ASN A 191 -12.87 -9.81 3.26
CA ASN A 191 -13.78 -10.38 2.26
C ASN A 191 -13.95 -9.45 1.06
N SER A 192 -12.81 -8.98 0.51
CA SER A 192 -12.79 -8.02 -0.59
C SER A 192 -13.02 -8.71 -1.92
N ASN A 193 -13.92 -8.15 -2.73
CA ASN A 193 -14.17 -8.56 -4.12
C ASN A 193 -13.42 -7.65 -5.13
N MET A 194 -12.45 -6.85 -4.71
CA MET A 194 -11.80 -5.87 -5.59
C MET A 194 -11.11 -6.53 -6.78
N GLU A 195 -10.28 -7.55 -6.53
CA GLU A 195 -9.59 -8.28 -7.61
C GLU A 195 -10.59 -8.88 -8.60
N PHE A 196 -11.66 -9.49 -8.10
CA PHE A 196 -12.74 -10.05 -8.93
C PHE A 196 -13.40 -8.98 -9.79
N ASN A 197 -13.79 -7.85 -9.22
CA ASN A 197 -14.44 -6.76 -9.93
C ASN A 197 -13.54 -6.15 -11.02
N ILE A 198 -12.23 -6.04 -10.76
CA ILE A 198 -11.25 -5.62 -11.78
C ILE A 198 -11.16 -6.66 -12.89
N ARG A 199 -11.14 -7.96 -12.57
CA ARG A 199 -11.12 -9.02 -13.58
C ARG A 199 -12.36 -9.03 -14.45
N ILE A 200 -13.53 -8.79 -13.85
CA ILE A 200 -14.77 -8.60 -14.60
C ILE A 200 -14.66 -7.40 -15.56
N GLN A 201 -14.09 -6.29 -15.11
CA GLN A 201 -13.91 -5.11 -15.96
C GLN A 201 -12.95 -5.37 -17.13
N GLU A 202 -11.85 -6.08 -16.92
CA GLU A 202 -10.94 -6.48 -18.02
C GLU A 202 -11.65 -7.36 -19.05
N PHE A 203 -12.47 -8.29 -18.59
CA PHE A 203 -13.28 -9.12 -19.48
C PHE A 203 -14.26 -8.27 -20.31
N ILE A 204 -14.96 -7.32 -19.68
CA ILE A 204 -15.88 -6.41 -20.36
C ILE A 204 -15.16 -5.57 -21.43
N GLU A 205 -13.97 -5.05 -21.13
CA GLU A 205 -13.19 -4.30 -22.12
C GLU A 205 -12.77 -5.16 -23.32
N LEU A 206 -12.39 -6.44 -23.09
CA LEU A 206 -12.10 -7.36 -24.20
C LEU A 206 -13.32 -7.62 -25.09
N VAL A 207 -14.52 -7.73 -24.50
CA VAL A 207 -15.76 -7.87 -25.28
C VAL A 207 -16.08 -6.58 -26.04
N ARG A 208 -15.89 -5.41 -25.43
CA ARG A 208 -16.07 -4.10 -26.07
C ARG A 208 -15.15 -3.92 -27.28
N GLU A 209 -13.90 -4.40 -27.18
CA GLU A 209 -12.93 -4.39 -28.28
C GLU A 209 -13.18 -5.48 -29.35
N GLU A 210 -14.31 -6.19 -29.30
CA GLU A 210 -14.66 -7.33 -30.17
C GLU A 210 -13.62 -8.49 -30.13
N ARG A 211 -12.77 -8.55 -29.11
CA ARG A 211 -11.75 -9.61 -28.90
C ARG A 211 -12.34 -10.82 -28.18
N ARG A 212 -13.45 -11.36 -28.69
CA ARG A 212 -14.27 -12.39 -28.04
C ARG A 212 -13.52 -13.67 -27.70
N LEU A 213 -12.63 -14.15 -28.59
CA LEU A 213 -11.83 -15.34 -28.33
C LEU A 213 -10.87 -15.16 -27.17
N GLU A 214 -10.30 -13.96 -27.05
CA GLU A 214 -9.42 -13.61 -25.93
C GLU A 214 -10.23 -13.46 -24.64
N ALA A 215 -11.41 -12.87 -24.69
CA ALA A 215 -12.33 -12.79 -23.55
C ALA A 215 -12.69 -14.19 -23.02
N VAL A 216 -12.97 -15.16 -23.89
CA VAL A 216 -13.24 -16.55 -23.48
C VAL A 216 -12.00 -17.21 -22.84
N ARG A 217 -10.80 -17.00 -23.41
CA ARG A 217 -9.55 -17.51 -22.82
C ARG A 217 -9.29 -16.85 -21.45
N TYR A 218 -9.53 -15.56 -21.35
CA TYR A 218 -9.42 -14.79 -20.12
C TYR A 218 -10.36 -15.32 -19.03
N ALA A 219 -11.62 -15.54 -19.38
CA ALA A 219 -12.63 -16.09 -18.46
C ALA A 219 -12.23 -17.48 -17.95
N LYS A 220 -11.80 -18.39 -18.84
CA LYS A 220 -11.31 -19.71 -18.45
C LYS A 220 -10.14 -19.65 -17.47
N LYS A 221 -9.26 -18.66 -17.63
CA LYS A 221 -8.07 -18.49 -16.77
C LYS A 221 -8.42 -17.92 -15.39
N HIS A 222 -9.32 -16.94 -15.33
CA HIS A 222 -9.52 -16.12 -14.13
C HIS A 222 -10.83 -16.39 -13.39
N PHE A 223 -11.82 -17.01 -14.04
CA PHE A 223 -13.13 -17.35 -13.46
C PHE A 223 -13.33 -18.85 -13.21
N SER A 224 -12.26 -19.65 -13.29
CA SER A 224 -12.32 -21.09 -12.99
C SER A 224 -12.54 -21.38 -11.51
N THR A 225 -12.09 -20.48 -10.63
CA THR A 225 -12.29 -20.55 -9.18
C THR A 225 -13.05 -19.30 -8.74
N TYR A 226 -14.28 -19.47 -8.25
CA TYR A 226 -15.16 -18.39 -7.83
C TYR A 226 -15.84 -18.73 -6.50
N GLU A 227 -16.23 -17.69 -5.77
CA GLU A 227 -17.08 -17.82 -4.58
C GLU A 227 -18.55 -17.92 -5.00
N GLU A 228 -19.38 -18.57 -4.19
CA GLU A 228 -20.78 -18.84 -4.51
C GLU A 228 -21.57 -17.57 -4.90
N GLY A 229 -21.27 -16.44 -4.24
CA GLY A 229 -21.86 -15.14 -4.54
C GLY A 229 -21.42 -14.50 -5.87
N GLN A 230 -20.32 -14.97 -6.50
CA GLN A 230 -19.77 -14.40 -7.73
C GLN A 230 -20.31 -15.04 -9.00
N LEU A 231 -20.96 -16.21 -8.87
CA LEU A 231 -21.45 -16.96 -10.03
C LEU A 231 -22.44 -16.17 -10.88
N HIS A 232 -23.36 -15.46 -10.24
CA HIS A 232 -24.35 -14.63 -10.94
C HIS A 232 -23.68 -13.54 -11.80
N ASP A 233 -22.69 -12.84 -11.24
CA ASP A 233 -21.97 -11.79 -11.96
C ASP A 233 -21.16 -12.37 -13.14
N ILE A 234 -20.56 -13.55 -12.96
CA ILE A 234 -19.85 -14.26 -14.04
C ILE A 234 -20.83 -14.63 -15.15
N GLN A 235 -21.98 -15.25 -14.83
CA GLN A 235 -22.99 -15.63 -15.81
C GLN A 235 -23.50 -14.41 -16.59
N HIS A 236 -23.76 -13.32 -15.87
CA HIS A 236 -24.20 -12.07 -16.45
C HIS A 236 -23.17 -11.49 -17.43
N CYS A 237 -21.90 -11.44 -17.04
CA CYS A 237 -20.82 -10.98 -17.92
C CYS A 237 -20.60 -11.91 -19.12
N MET A 238 -20.66 -13.22 -18.92
CA MET A 238 -20.51 -14.19 -20.01
C MET A 238 -21.64 -14.07 -21.06
N GLY A 239 -22.85 -13.67 -20.66
CA GLY A 239 -23.94 -13.39 -21.57
C GLY A 239 -23.62 -12.29 -22.58
N MET A 240 -22.74 -11.34 -22.24
CA MET A 240 -22.30 -10.28 -23.17
C MET A 240 -21.65 -10.81 -24.45
N LEU A 241 -21.06 -12.00 -24.43
CA LEU A 241 -20.43 -12.60 -25.61
C LEU A 241 -21.42 -12.83 -26.78
N ALA A 242 -22.70 -12.89 -26.49
CA ALA A 242 -23.75 -13.06 -27.51
C ALA A 242 -24.16 -11.74 -28.20
N PHE A 243 -23.72 -10.59 -27.66
CA PHE A 243 -24.10 -9.27 -28.12
C PHE A 243 -22.92 -8.50 -28.71
N PRO A 244 -23.15 -7.49 -29.59
CA PRO A 244 -22.07 -6.59 -30.04
C PRO A 244 -21.57 -5.72 -28.88
N GLY A 245 -20.31 -5.22 -29.00
CA GLY A 245 -19.65 -4.43 -27.98
C GLY A 245 -20.28 -3.05 -27.70
N ASP A 246 -21.23 -2.62 -28.50
CA ASP A 246 -22.01 -1.38 -28.41
C ASP A 246 -23.52 -1.61 -28.17
N THR A 247 -23.90 -2.79 -27.67
CA THR A 247 -25.29 -3.18 -27.49
C THR A 247 -26.10 -2.21 -26.61
N ASP A 248 -27.33 -1.90 -27.03
CA ASP A 248 -28.30 -1.13 -26.24
C ASP A 248 -29.23 -2.00 -25.38
N VAL A 249 -29.04 -3.32 -25.42
CA VAL A 249 -29.90 -4.27 -24.70
C VAL A 249 -29.59 -4.25 -23.22
N GLU A 250 -30.57 -3.93 -22.38
CA GLU A 250 -30.42 -4.10 -20.93
C GLU A 250 -30.51 -5.61 -20.56
N PRO A 251 -29.69 -6.07 -19.62
CA PRO A 251 -28.84 -5.33 -18.71
C PRO A 251 -27.39 -5.11 -19.19
N TYR A 252 -27.04 -5.54 -20.38
CA TYR A 252 -25.63 -5.51 -20.90
C TYR A 252 -25.15 -4.09 -21.20
N ARG A 253 -26.06 -3.20 -21.64
CA ARG A 253 -25.76 -1.78 -21.80
C ARG A 253 -25.18 -1.16 -20.50
N ALA A 254 -25.78 -1.48 -19.36
CA ALA A 254 -25.29 -0.99 -18.07
C ALA A 254 -23.86 -1.48 -17.75
N LEU A 255 -23.49 -2.70 -18.17
CA LEU A 255 -22.14 -3.25 -17.99
C LEU A 255 -21.09 -2.51 -18.84
N LEU A 256 -21.48 -2.03 -20.02
CA LEU A 256 -20.61 -1.23 -20.91
C LEU A 256 -20.47 0.23 -20.46
N GLY A 257 -21.27 0.66 -19.49
CA GLY A 257 -21.29 2.03 -19.00
C GLY A 257 -19.98 2.48 -18.38
N THR A 258 -19.58 3.72 -18.63
CA THR A 258 -18.35 4.32 -18.07
C THR A 258 -18.41 4.51 -16.56
N CYS A 259 -19.61 4.54 -15.97
CA CYS A 259 -19.84 4.67 -14.53
C CYS A 259 -19.19 3.52 -13.72
N ARG A 260 -19.00 2.34 -14.31
CA ARG A 260 -18.32 1.21 -13.64
C ARG A 260 -16.89 1.54 -13.22
N TRP A 261 -16.15 2.28 -14.04
CA TRP A 261 -14.80 2.74 -13.67
C TRP A 261 -14.82 3.65 -12.44
N GLY A 262 -15.81 4.55 -12.35
CA GLY A 262 -16.05 5.38 -11.17
C GLY A 262 -16.34 4.54 -9.91
N SER A 263 -17.15 3.49 -10.05
CA SER A 263 -17.46 2.56 -8.96
C SER A 263 -16.22 1.79 -8.50
N LEU A 264 -15.36 1.35 -9.43
CA LEU A 264 -14.08 0.69 -9.10
C LEU A 264 -13.12 1.61 -8.36
N VAL A 265 -13.03 2.88 -8.78
CA VAL A 265 -12.24 3.89 -8.06
C VAL A 265 -12.77 4.12 -6.65
N ALA A 266 -14.10 4.24 -6.49
CA ALA A 266 -14.72 4.42 -5.17
C ALA A 266 -14.50 3.18 -4.27
N GLN A 267 -14.65 1.97 -4.83
CA GLN A 267 -14.37 0.72 -4.11
C GLN A 267 -12.90 0.66 -3.67
N PHE A 268 -11.96 0.96 -4.57
CA PHE A 268 -10.53 0.98 -4.25
C PHE A 268 -10.21 1.93 -3.10
N ARG A 269 -10.72 3.19 -3.14
CA ARG A 269 -10.55 4.15 -2.05
C ARG A 269 -11.04 3.61 -0.72
N TRP A 270 -12.23 3.06 -0.72
CA TRP A 270 -12.84 2.53 0.48
C TRP A 270 -12.06 1.36 1.06
N GLU A 271 -11.64 0.41 0.23
CA GLU A 271 -10.85 -0.74 0.67
C GLU A 271 -9.45 -0.34 1.12
N HIS A 272 -8.78 0.56 0.40
CA HIS A 272 -7.48 1.10 0.80
C HIS A 272 -7.57 1.79 2.17
N ALA A 273 -8.59 2.62 2.38
CA ALA A 273 -8.81 3.27 3.67
C ALA A 273 -9.06 2.24 4.79
N ARG A 274 -9.82 1.17 4.54
CA ARG A 274 -10.05 0.08 5.51
C ARG A 274 -8.80 -0.72 5.84
N LEU A 275 -7.89 -0.90 4.91
CA LEU A 275 -6.60 -1.55 5.17
C LEU A 275 -5.73 -0.76 6.14
N LEU A 276 -5.76 0.56 6.05
CA LEU A 276 -5.00 1.46 6.90
C LEU A 276 -5.71 1.74 8.24
N HIS A 277 -7.03 1.84 8.21
CA HIS A 277 -7.86 2.24 9.35
C HIS A 277 -8.95 1.19 9.61
N PRO A 278 -8.67 0.16 10.41
CA PRO A 278 -9.69 -0.85 10.73
C PRO A 278 -10.87 -0.30 11.57
N ALA A 279 -10.81 0.97 12.01
CA ALA A 279 -11.93 1.61 12.67
C ALA A 279 -13.05 1.91 11.66
N PRO A 280 -14.31 1.52 11.96
CA PRO A 280 -15.42 1.57 11.00
C PRO A 280 -15.90 2.99 10.66
N ARG A 281 -15.49 4.02 11.41
CA ARG A 281 -15.93 5.40 11.19
C ARG A 281 -14.75 6.34 11.00
N PRO A 282 -14.74 7.16 9.94
CA PRO A 282 -13.79 8.26 9.81
C PRO A 282 -13.98 9.28 10.93
N ALA A 283 -12.92 10.03 11.28
CA ALA A 283 -12.98 11.07 12.29
C ALA A 283 -13.89 12.25 11.85
N LEU A 284 -13.94 12.50 10.53
CA LEU A 284 -14.94 13.36 9.89
C LEU A 284 -15.81 12.49 8.98
N PRO A 285 -17.15 12.68 8.97
CA PRO A 285 -18.01 11.92 8.09
C PRO A 285 -17.64 12.21 6.64
N VAL A 286 -17.64 11.14 5.83
CA VAL A 286 -17.54 11.26 4.37
C VAL A 286 -18.93 11.65 3.89
N ALA A 287 -19.03 12.79 3.21
CA ALA A 287 -20.29 13.28 2.65
C ALA A 287 -20.77 12.41 1.47
#